data_5fe7a622eb0b27923699149e1a54f13a
#
_entry.id   5fe7a622eb0b27923699149e1a54f13a
#
_cell.length_a   1.000
_cell.length_b   1.000
_cell.length_c   1.000
_cell.angle_alpha   90.00
_cell.angle_beta   90.00
_cell.angle_gamma   90.00
#
_symmetry.space_group_name_H-M   'P 1'
#
loop_
_entity.id
_entity.type
_entity.pdbx_description
1 polymer ?
#
loop_
_entity_poly.entity_id
_entity_poly.type
_entity_poly.pdbx_seq_one_letter_code
_entity_poly.pdbx_strand_id
1 'polypeptide(L)'
;DITPNDTPFEAGLGWAVKMKGDTPFIGRAALEQVANQPLKKRLVGFTVSDSAAVLLGRETILRNGESVGYLTSGGYGFTVGNNVGFGYVRHDNGVSDDWLTAGQYALIIAGDAHPAKLCLRPLYDPDGLRIRA
;
A
#
# COMPACT_ATOMS: atom_id res chain seq x y z
N ASP A 1 -6.78 8.61 0.75
CA ASP A 1 -5.58 7.76 0.79
C ASP A 1 -4.33 8.54 0.39
N ILE A 2 -4.38 9.29 -0.69
CA ILE A 2 -3.24 10.04 -1.20
C ILE A 2 -3.44 11.52 -0.87
N THR A 3 -2.42 12.12 -0.29
CA THR A 3 -2.42 13.55 0.10
C THR A 3 -1.31 14.29 -0.64
N PRO A 4 -1.28 15.63 -0.62
CA PRO A 4 -0.17 16.42 -1.18
C PRO A 4 1.21 16.11 -0.57
N ASN A 5 1.24 15.43 0.59
CA ASN A 5 2.47 15.02 1.26
C ASN A 5 2.98 13.64 0.83
N ASP A 6 2.31 13.00 -0.14
CA ASP A 6 2.67 11.70 -0.66
C ASP A 6 3.24 11.84 -2.07
N THR A 7 4.42 11.30 -2.30
CA THR A 7 4.98 11.24 -3.66
C THR A 7 4.28 10.14 -4.48
N PRO A 8 4.24 10.24 -5.81
CA PRO A 8 3.72 9.18 -6.67
C PRO A 8 4.39 7.82 -6.42
N PHE A 9 5.68 7.82 -6.07
CA PHE A 9 6.42 6.59 -5.80
C PHE A 9 5.95 5.92 -4.51
N GLU A 10 5.75 6.70 -3.44
CA GLU A 10 5.20 6.22 -2.17
C GLU A 10 3.76 5.70 -2.33
N ALA A 11 2.97 6.35 -3.17
CA ALA A 11 1.58 5.98 -3.47
C ALA A 11 1.45 4.80 -4.47
N GLY A 12 2.57 4.23 -4.95
CA GLY A 12 2.54 3.14 -5.93
C GLY A 12 2.13 3.58 -7.35
N LEU A 13 2.16 4.88 -7.64
CA LEU A 13 1.77 5.49 -8.92
C LEU A 13 2.97 5.85 -9.81
N GLY A 14 4.17 5.36 -9.49
CA GLY A 14 5.38 5.65 -10.26
C GLY A 14 5.26 5.27 -11.75
N TRP A 15 4.47 4.25 -12.07
CA TRP A 15 4.20 3.82 -13.45
C TRP A 15 3.46 4.88 -14.27
N ALA A 16 2.67 5.75 -13.64
CA ALA A 16 1.91 6.82 -14.30
C ALA A 16 2.76 8.08 -14.55
N VAL A 17 3.94 8.16 -13.93
CA VAL A 17 4.84 9.32 -14.08
C VAL A 17 5.77 9.10 -15.24
N LYS A 18 5.76 10.01 -16.20
CA LYS A 18 6.59 9.93 -17.41
C LYS A 18 8.05 10.35 -17.11
N MET A 19 8.76 9.54 -16.31
CA MET A 19 10.16 9.78 -15.98
C MET A 19 11.12 9.45 -17.13
N LYS A 20 10.71 8.54 -18.04
CA LYS A 20 11.49 8.16 -19.21
C LYS A 20 11.33 9.20 -20.33
N GLY A 21 12.47 9.57 -20.98
CA GLY A 21 12.50 10.56 -22.07
C GLY A 21 12.58 12.00 -21.56
N ASP A 22 12.60 12.95 -22.49
CA ASP A 22 12.92 14.37 -22.22
C ASP A 22 11.67 15.26 -22.12
N THR A 23 10.47 14.69 -22.02
CA THR A 23 9.23 15.47 -21.91
C THR A 23 9.21 16.28 -20.60
N PRO A 24 9.22 17.60 -20.64
CA PRO A 24 9.15 18.41 -19.42
C PRO A 24 7.75 18.36 -18.81
N PHE A 25 7.68 18.36 -17.49
CA PHE A 25 6.45 18.57 -16.73
C PHE A 25 6.74 19.23 -15.40
N ILE A 26 5.75 19.90 -14.82
CA ILE A 26 5.89 20.57 -13.52
C ILE A 26 6.19 19.54 -12.44
N GLY A 27 7.25 19.76 -11.64
CA GLY A 27 7.68 18.86 -10.57
C GLY A 27 8.65 17.75 -10.99
N ARG A 28 9.04 17.65 -12.27
CA ARG A 28 9.99 16.64 -12.74
C ARG A 28 11.30 16.65 -11.95
N ALA A 29 11.93 17.80 -11.79
CA ALA A 29 13.19 17.94 -11.06
C ALA A 29 13.07 17.47 -9.59
N ALA A 30 11.96 17.77 -8.93
CA ALA A 30 11.70 17.30 -7.56
C ALA A 30 11.55 15.77 -7.51
N LEU A 31 10.86 15.18 -8.48
CA LEU A 31 10.70 13.72 -8.55
C LEU A 31 12.01 13.01 -8.89
N GLU A 32 12.86 13.58 -9.71
CA GLU A 32 14.20 13.04 -10.01
C GLU A 32 15.07 12.96 -8.75
N GLN A 33 14.94 13.94 -7.84
CA GLN A 33 15.67 13.90 -6.56
C GLN A 33 15.23 12.76 -5.65
N VAL A 34 13.94 12.47 -5.60
CA VAL A 34 13.40 11.42 -4.72
C VAL A 34 13.38 10.04 -5.34
N ALA A 35 13.38 9.93 -6.68
CA ALA A 35 13.35 8.65 -7.39
C ALA A 35 14.56 7.75 -7.08
N ASN A 36 15.71 8.36 -6.74
CA ASN A 36 16.95 7.65 -6.43
C ASN A 36 17.15 7.38 -4.93
N GLN A 37 16.17 7.73 -4.09
CA GLN A 37 16.23 7.53 -2.65
C GLN A 37 15.40 6.32 -2.24
N PRO A 38 15.79 5.58 -1.19
CA PRO A 38 14.94 4.54 -0.62
C PRO A 38 13.62 5.13 -0.14
N LEU A 39 12.51 4.54 -0.56
CA LEU A 39 11.19 4.96 -0.07
C LEU A 39 11.05 4.60 1.40
N LYS A 40 10.87 5.58 2.26
CA LYS A 40 10.64 5.36 3.71
C LYS A 40 9.19 5.06 4.05
N LYS A 41 8.29 5.20 3.07
CA LYS A 41 6.86 5.01 3.19
C LYS A 41 6.32 4.43 1.89
N ARG A 42 5.41 3.43 1.97
CA ARG A 42 4.73 2.87 0.78
C ARG A 42 3.28 2.54 1.09
N LEU A 43 2.42 2.86 0.14
CA LEU A 43 1.03 2.40 0.12
C LEU A 43 1.00 0.92 -0.30
N VAL A 44 0.37 0.09 0.52
CA VAL A 44 0.22 -1.35 0.28
C VAL A 44 -1.19 -1.80 0.61
N GLY A 45 -1.62 -2.92 0.03
CA GLY A 45 -2.90 -3.54 0.32
C GLY A 45 -2.77 -4.68 1.32
N PHE A 46 -3.88 -4.94 2.02
CA PHE A 46 -4.02 -6.07 2.93
C PHE A 46 -5.37 -6.74 2.74
N THR A 47 -5.41 -8.07 2.95
CA THR A 47 -6.65 -8.81 3.11
C THR A 47 -6.71 -9.47 4.48
N VAL A 48 -7.92 -9.51 5.07
CA VAL A 48 -8.21 -10.22 6.31
C VAL A 48 -9.35 -11.19 6.05
N SER A 49 -9.11 -12.48 6.31
CA SER A 49 -10.07 -13.56 6.01
C SER A 49 -11.20 -13.66 7.03
N ASP A 50 -11.09 -13.02 8.20
CA ASP A 50 -12.14 -12.99 9.20
C ASP A 50 -13.31 -12.14 8.69
N SER A 51 -14.41 -12.81 8.33
CA SER A 51 -15.61 -12.14 7.81
C SER A 51 -16.40 -11.36 8.88
N ALA A 52 -16.15 -11.61 10.16
CA ALA A 52 -16.76 -10.87 11.25
C ALA A 52 -16.02 -9.56 11.56
N ALA A 53 -14.79 -9.43 11.12
CA ALA A 53 -14.01 -8.20 11.27
C ALA A 53 -14.56 -7.10 10.35
N VAL A 54 -14.69 -5.89 10.87
CA VAL A 54 -15.11 -4.72 10.10
C VAL A 54 -13.98 -3.71 10.04
N LEU A 55 -13.48 -3.46 8.83
CA LEU A 55 -12.47 -2.43 8.59
C LEU A 55 -13.16 -1.07 8.38
N LEU A 56 -12.79 -0.09 9.18
CA LEU A 56 -13.29 1.28 9.11
C LEU A 56 -12.30 2.25 8.45
N GLY A 57 -11.04 1.77 8.25
CA GLY A 57 -9.91 2.60 7.89
C GLY A 57 -9.36 3.35 9.11
N ARG A 58 -8.14 3.15 9.46
CA ARG A 58 -7.30 3.62 10.58
C ARG A 58 -6.81 2.49 11.50
N GLU A 59 -7.11 1.26 11.19
CA GLU A 59 -6.57 0.09 11.90
C GLU A 59 -5.04 0.15 11.84
N THR A 60 -4.41 -0.10 12.98
CA THR A 60 -2.94 -0.16 13.08
C THR A 60 -2.43 -1.37 12.31
N ILE A 61 -1.41 -1.16 11.49
CA ILE A 61 -0.70 -2.22 10.78
C ILE A 61 0.47 -2.65 11.65
N LEU A 62 0.48 -3.91 12.04
CA LEU A 62 1.61 -4.55 12.69
C LEU A 62 2.42 -5.35 11.66
N ARG A 63 3.75 -5.29 11.78
CA ARG A 63 4.70 -6.15 11.09
C ARG A 63 5.59 -6.81 12.13
N ASN A 64 5.56 -8.14 12.20
CA ASN A 64 6.29 -8.91 13.22
C ASN A 64 5.99 -8.45 14.67
N GLY A 65 4.76 -7.99 14.91
CA GLY A 65 4.30 -7.50 16.21
C GLY A 65 4.57 -6.00 16.48
N GLU A 66 5.32 -5.32 15.61
CA GLU A 66 5.62 -3.89 15.77
C GLU A 66 4.73 -3.03 14.85
N SER A 67 4.29 -1.88 15.36
CA SER A 67 3.50 -0.93 14.56
C SER A 67 4.36 -0.29 13.47
N VAL A 68 3.95 -0.45 12.22
CA VAL A 68 4.63 0.12 11.04
C VAL A 68 3.79 1.13 10.28
N GLY A 69 2.54 1.35 10.69
CA GLY A 69 1.63 2.30 10.05
C GLY A 69 0.18 2.02 10.37
N TYR A 70 -0.70 2.54 9.52
CA TYR A 70 -2.15 2.37 9.67
C TYR A 70 -2.85 2.34 8.31
N LEU A 71 -4.04 1.74 8.28
CA LEU A 71 -4.91 1.77 7.11
C LEU A 71 -5.43 3.20 6.88
N THR A 72 -5.55 3.58 5.64
CA THR A 72 -6.18 4.83 5.19
C THR A 72 -7.60 4.60 4.68
N SER A 73 -7.86 3.39 4.22
CA SER A 73 -9.20 2.93 3.81
C SER A 73 -9.35 1.45 4.05
N GLY A 74 -10.60 1.02 4.24
CA GLY A 74 -10.93 -0.39 4.43
C GLY A 74 -12.40 -0.65 4.13
N GLY A 75 -12.71 -1.90 3.85
CA GLY A 75 -14.06 -2.37 3.61
C GLY A 75 -14.10 -3.80 3.13
N TYR A 76 -15.30 -4.35 2.95
CA TYR A 76 -15.46 -5.69 2.41
C TYR A 76 -15.44 -5.67 0.88
N GLY A 77 -14.51 -6.42 0.29
CA GLY A 77 -14.36 -6.60 -1.15
C GLY A 77 -15.23 -7.76 -1.65
N PHE A 78 -16.44 -7.48 -2.11
CA PHE A 78 -17.40 -8.52 -2.52
C PHE A 78 -16.85 -9.44 -3.63
N THR A 79 -16.11 -8.91 -4.59
CA THR A 79 -15.48 -9.72 -5.65
C THR A 79 -14.31 -10.55 -5.14
N VAL A 80 -13.59 -10.04 -4.14
CA VAL A 80 -12.44 -10.71 -3.53
C VAL A 80 -12.88 -11.72 -2.47
N GLY A 81 -14.07 -11.53 -1.87
CA GLY A 81 -14.61 -12.37 -0.81
C GLY A 81 -13.91 -12.20 0.54
N ASN A 82 -13.23 -11.09 0.76
CA ASN A 82 -12.47 -10.79 1.98
C ASN A 82 -12.59 -9.32 2.36
N ASN A 83 -12.27 -9.02 3.62
CA ASN A 83 -11.99 -7.65 4.00
C ASN A 83 -10.70 -7.17 3.33
N VAL A 84 -10.75 -5.98 2.76
CA VAL A 84 -9.65 -5.35 2.02
C VAL A 84 -9.35 -4.00 2.67
N GLY A 85 -8.07 -3.74 2.92
CA GLY A 85 -7.61 -2.44 3.41
C GLY A 85 -6.39 -1.95 2.65
N PHE A 86 -6.26 -0.64 2.53
CA PHE A 86 -5.06 0.02 2.01
C PHE A 86 -4.49 0.94 3.06
N GLY A 87 -3.18 0.98 3.17
CA GLY A 87 -2.51 1.85 4.13
C GLY A 87 -1.04 2.01 3.85
N TYR A 88 -0.45 2.97 4.54
CA TYR A 88 0.97 3.21 4.44
C TYR A 88 1.75 2.48 5.53
N VAL A 89 2.74 1.72 5.10
CA VAL A 89 3.78 1.20 5.98
C VAL A 89 5.03 2.07 5.89
N ARG A 90 5.75 2.19 7.01
CA ARG A 90 6.94 3.04 7.17
C ARG A 90 8.09 2.24 7.73
N HIS A 91 9.29 2.57 7.26
CA HIS A 91 10.53 2.02 7.80
C HIS A 91 11.70 2.97 7.49
N ASP A 92 12.49 3.33 8.50
CA ASP A 92 13.54 4.35 8.38
C ASP A 92 14.64 3.96 7.39
N ASN A 93 14.95 2.67 7.29
CA ASN A 93 15.97 2.14 6.38
C ASN A 93 15.43 1.83 4.98
N GLY A 94 14.17 2.16 4.70
CA GLY A 94 13.53 1.96 3.42
C GLY A 94 12.53 0.79 3.40
N VAL A 95 11.48 0.94 2.60
CA VAL A 95 10.40 -0.02 2.40
C VAL A 95 10.57 -0.66 1.02
N SER A 96 11.47 -1.65 0.92
CA SER A 96 11.67 -2.46 -0.30
C SER A 96 10.66 -3.59 -0.41
N ASP A 97 10.54 -4.18 -1.60
CA ASP A 97 9.70 -5.37 -1.82
C ASP A 97 10.15 -6.54 -0.94
N ASP A 98 11.47 -6.74 -0.81
CA ASP A 98 12.03 -7.80 0.04
C ASP A 98 11.69 -7.58 1.51
N TRP A 99 11.81 -6.34 1.99
CA TRP A 99 11.43 -6.01 3.36
C TRP A 99 9.94 -6.25 3.59
N LEU A 100 9.09 -5.86 2.63
CA LEU A 100 7.64 -6.06 2.70
C LEU A 100 7.28 -7.55 2.75
N THR A 101 7.81 -8.33 1.83
CA THR A 101 7.45 -9.75 1.69
C THR A 101 8.02 -10.66 2.78
N ALA A 102 9.11 -10.26 3.43
CA ALA A 102 9.70 -10.99 4.55
C ALA A 102 8.94 -10.81 5.89
N GLY A 103 7.99 -9.86 5.97
CA GLY A 103 7.23 -9.58 7.19
C GLY A 103 5.99 -10.43 7.35
N GLN A 104 5.62 -10.70 8.61
CA GLN A 104 4.31 -11.21 8.99
C GLN A 104 3.45 -10.05 9.45
N TYR A 105 2.23 -9.96 8.93
CA TYR A 105 1.36 -8.81 9.17
C TYR A 105 0.11 -9.18 9.96
N ALA A 106 -0.33 -8.22 10.77
CA ALA A 106 -1.64 -8.23 11.42
C ALA A 106 -2.23 -6.81 11.41
N LEU A 107 -3.55 -6.72 11.49
CA LEU A 107 -4.27 -5.47 11.70
C LEU A 107 -4.90 -5.49 13.08
N ILE A 108 -4.83 -4.37 13.80
CA ILE A 108 -5.56 -4.21 15.05
C ILE A 108 -6.97 -3.74 14.72
N ILE A 109 -7.95 -4.62 14.85
CA ILE A 109 -9.35 -4.36 14.56
C ILE A 109 -10.14 -4.48 15.86
N ALA A 110 -10.82 -3.42 16.26
CA ALA A 110 -11.59 -3.35 17.51
C ALA A 110 -10.79 -3.76 18.78
N GLY A 111 -9.47 -3.57 18.76
CA GLY A 111 -8.56 -3.90 19.87
C GLY A 111 -7.85 -5.26 19.75
N ASP A 112 -8.30 -6.12 18.84
CA ASP A 112 -7.72 -7.45 18.63
C ASP A 112 -6.82 -7.50 17.39
N ALA A 113 -5.77 -8.34 17.46
CA ALA A 113 -4.85 -8.53 16.34
C ALA A 113 -5.39 -9.63 15.40
N HIS A 114 -5.70 -9.27 14.18
CA HIS A 114 -6.16 -10.18 13.13
C HIS A 114 -5.05 -10.41 12.10
N PRO A 115 -4.66 -11.66 11.80
CA PRO A 115 -3.69 -11.95 10.75
C PRO A 115 -4.11 -11.33 9.42
N ALA A 116 -3.18 -10.64 8.77
CA ALA A 116 -3.40 -9.96 7.50
C ALA A 116 -2.41 -10.42 6.44
N LYS A 117 -2.89 -10.61 5.23
CA LYS A 117 -2.05 -10.94 4.07
C LYS A 117 -1.71 -9.68 3.30
N LEU A 118 -0.42 -9.41 3.13
CA LEU A 118 0.09 -8.32 2.30
C LEU A 118 -0.25 -8.55 0.82
N CYS A 119 -0.65 -7.49 0.14
CA CYS A 119 -0.96 -7.46 -1.29
C CYS A 119 -0.21 -6.31 -1.95
N LEU A 120 0.78 -6.62 -2.81
CA LEU A 120 1.55 -5.64 -3.58
C LEU A 120 0.97 -5.37 -4.97
N ARG A 121 0.06 -6.23 -5.43
CA ARG A 121 -0.65 -6.10 -6.71
C ARG A 121 -2.14 -5.90 -6.47
N PRO A 122 -2.87 -5.32 -7.43
CA PRO A 122 -4.33 -5.24 -7.35
C PRO A 122 -4.94 -6.62 -7.08
N LEU A 123 -5.90 -6.68 -6.14
CA LEU A 123 -6.56 -7.93 -5.75
C LEU A 123 -7.53 -8.46 -6.82
N TYR A 124 -8.03 -7.56 -7.65
CA TYR A 124 -8.93 -7.88 -8.76
C TYR A 124 -8.30 -7.44 -10.07
N ASP A 125 -8.33 -8.32 -11.08
CA ASP A 125 -7.79 -8.09 -12.41
C ASP A 125 -6.37 -7.49 -12.44
N PRO A 126 -5.39 -8.12 -11.75
CA PRO A 126 -4.06 -7.55 -11.54
C PRO A 126 -3.29 -7.29 -12.85
N ASP A 127 -3.68 -7.97 -13.95
CA ASP A 127 -3.07 -7.80 -15.27
C ASP A 127 -3.91 -6.90 -16.19
N GLY A 128 -5.05 -6.41 -15.73
CA GLY A 128 -5.95 -5.54 -16.48
C GLY A 128 -6.52 -6.20 -17.74
N LEU A 129 -6.76 -7.52 -17.70
CA LEU A 129 -7.25 -8.26 -18.87
C LEU A 129 -8.73 -7.99 -19.14
N ARG A 130 -9.52 -7.80 -18.09
CA ARG A 130 -10.96 -7.54 -18.21
C ARG A 130 -11.26 -6.14 -18.74
N ILE A 131 -10.48 -5.16 -18.32
CA ILE A 131 -10.66 -3.77 -18.77
C ILE A 131 -10.23 -3.58 -20.23
N ARG A 132 -9.43 -4.53 -20.77
CA ARG A 132 -8.95 -4.51 -22.16
C ARG A 132 -9.66 -5.51 -23.06
N ALA A 133 -10.64 -6.24 -22.54
CA ALA A 133 -11.42 -7.22 -23.28
C ALA A 133 -12.54 -6.57 -24.11
#